data_f639541c8712e76a6e64247bde8296b9
#
_entry.id   f639541c8712e76a6e64247bde8296b9
#
_cell.length_a   1.000
_cell.length_b   1.000
_cell.length_c   1.000
_cell.angle_alpha   90.00
_cell.angle_beta   90.00
_cell.angle_gamma   90.00
#
_symmetry.space_group_name_H-M   'P 1'
#
loop_
_entity.id
_entity.type
_entity.pdbx_description
1 polymer ?
#
loop_
_entity_poly.entity_id
_entity_poly.type
_entity_poly.pdbx_seq_one_letter_code
_entity_poly.pdbx_strand_id
1 'polypeptide(L)'
;MLRRYAVKRRETRAEWVNGAMWLLPTAVWQGIGGLNTAYFMYCEDVELCLRLRLAGWTLARANCVVGHAGQRASHRRARHALWHIRSLLRLWASAVFWRARALLRRTPTAALTMTE
;
A
#
# COMPACT_ATOMS: atom_id res chain seq x y z
N MET A 1 19.05 -9.44 -8.83
CA MET A 1 19.08 -8.10 -9.41
C MET A 1 18.46 -7.11 -8.41
N LEU A 2 19.25 -6.25 -7.84
CA LEU A 2 18.79 -5.23 -6.90
C LEU A 2 18.01 -4.16 -7.67
N ARG A 3 16.74 -3.96 -7.32
CA ARG A 3 15.94 -2.86 -7.86
C ARG A 3 16.14 -1.63 -7.00
N ARG A 4 16.65 -0.58 -7.61
CA ARG A 4 16.69 0.76 -6.99
C ARG A 4 15.37 1.48 -7.32
N TYR A 5 14.61 1.79 -6.31
CA TYR A 5 13.43 2.64 -6.45
C TYR A 5 13.85 4.08 -6.20
N ALA A 6 14.01 4.85 -7.27
CA ALA A 6 14.24 6.28 -7.16
C ALA A 6 12.92 6.99 -6.85
N VAL A 7 12.87 7.73 -5.77
CA VAL A 7 11.73 8.60 -5.44
C VAL A 7 11.86 9.89 -6.23
N LYS A 8 10.94 10.15 -7.16
CA LYS A 8 10.86 11.47 -7.80
C LYS A 8 10.46 12.51 -6.75
N ARG A 9 11.20 13.60 -6.68
CA ARG A 9 11.16 14.67 -5.67
C ARG A 9 9.80 15.36 -5.47
N ARG A 10 8.76 15.07 -6.29
CA ARG A 10 7.48 15.78 -6.32
C ARG A 10 6.26 14.99 -5.82
N GLU A 11 6.37 13.72 -5.51
CA GLU A 11 5.23 12.94 -5.03
C GLU A 11 5.35 12.69 -3.53
N THR A 12 4.86 13.59 -2.72
CA THR A 12 4.87 13.50 -1.25
C THR A 12 3.73 12.62 -0.69
N ARG A 13 2.76 12.23 -1.53
CA ARG A 13 1.63 11.38 -1.12
C ARG A 13 1.40 10.25 -2.10
N ALA A 14 1.37 9.04 -1.58
CA ALA A 14 0.98 7.85 -2.32
C ALA A 14 -0.42 7.41 -1.88
N GLU A 15 -1.21 6.86 -2.80
CA GLU A 15 -2.49 6.22 -2.46
C GLU A 15 -2.24 4.90 -1.73
N TRP A 16 -1.26 4.16 -2.19
CA TRP A 16 -0.73 2.95 -1.56
C TRP A 16 0.75 2.78 -1.86
N VAL A 17 1.45 1.98 -1.07
CA VAL A 17 2.88 1.67 -1.24
C VAL A 17 3.09 0.17 -1.19
N ASN A 18 3.99 -0.32 -2.03
CA ASN A 18 4.35 -1.73 -2.06
C ASN A 18 5.00 -2.17 -0.75
N GLY A 19 4.70 -3.39 -0.30
CA GLY A 19 5.16 -3.99 0.94
C GLY A 19 6.64 -4.34 1.02
N ALA A 20 7.49 -3.85 0.11
CA ALA A 20 8.92 -4.11 0.12
C ALA A 20 9.63 -3.53 1.35
N MET A 21 9.24 -2.33 1.75
CA MET A 21 9.69 -1.71 3.00
C MET A 21 8.70 -0.65 3.48
N TRP A 22 8.36 -0.73 4.76
CA TRP A 22 7.53 0.25 5.45
C TRP A 22 8.20 0.70 6.73
N LEU A 23 7.96 1.96 7.08
CA LEU A 23 8.30 2.50 8.38
C LEU A 23 7.04 3.17 8.94
N LEU A 24 6.57 2.70 10.09
CA LEU A 24 5.43 3.28 10.79
C LEU A 24 5.63 3.12 12.30
N PRO A 25 5.03 4.01 13.13
CA PRO A 25 5.11 3.88 14.58
C PRO A 25 4.47 2.57 15.05
N THR A 26 5.07 1.92 16.02
CA THR A 26 4.57 0.66 16.60
C THR A 26 3.14 0.80 17.11
N ALA A 27 2.80 1.92 17.75
CA ALA A 27 1.45 2.18 18.24
C ALA A 27 0.41 2.22 17.11
N VAL A 28 0.77 2.75 15.94
CA VAL A 28 -0.11 2.76 14.74
C VAL A 28 -0.31 1.34 14.23
N TRP A 29 0.76 0.55 14.16
CA TRP A 29 0.70 -0.86 13.77
C TRP A 29 -0.23 -1.66 14.68
N GLN A 30 -0.07 -1.51 15.99
CA GLN A 30 -0.91 -2.17 16.98
C GLN A 30 -2.35 -1.70 16.91
N GLY A 31 -2.57 -0.39 16.80
CA GLY A 31 -3.91 0.21 16.74
C GLY A 31 -4.71 -0.21 15.51
N ILE A 32 -4.03 -0.49 14.38
CA ILE A 32 -4.68 -0.94 13.15
C ILE A 32 -4.81 -2.47 13.06
N GLY A 33 -4.21 -3.21 14.00
CA GLY A 33 -4.24 -4.67 14.04
C GLY A 33 -3.30 -5.37 13.05
N GLY A 34 -2.26 -4.69 12.57
CA GLY A 34 -1.28 -5.26 11.66
C GLY A 34 -1.84 -5.63 10.28
N LEU A 35 -1.25 -6.64 9.63
CA LEU A 35 -1.73 -7.16 8.35
C LEU A 35 -3.00 -8.00 8.52
N ASN A 36 -3.88 -7.92 7.54
CA ASN A 36 -5.07 -8.77 7.49
C ASN A 36 -4.69 -10.18 7.01
N THR A 37 -4.75 -11.15 7.91
CA THR A 37 -4.36 -12.54 7.65
C THR A 37 -5.28 -13.28 6.67
N ALA A 38 -6.40 -12.67 6.28
CA ALA A 38 -7.27 -13.21 5.23
C ALA A 38 -6.61 -13.13 3.83
N TYR A 39 -5.57 -12.31 3.67
CA TYR A 39 -4.74 -12.24 2.46
C TYR A 39 -3.51 -13.12 2.65
N PHE A 40 -3.50 -14.27 2.02
CA PHE A 40 -2.34 -15.17 2.09
C PHE A 40 -1.12 -14.60 1.37
N MET A 41 -1.34 -14.05 0.17
CA MET A 41 -0.30 -13.41 -0.65
C MET A 41 -0.95 -12.43 -1.62
N TYR A 42 -0.30 -11.30 -1.83
CA TYR A 42 -0.75 -10.17 -2.66
C TYR A 42 -1.93 -9.39 -2.06
N CYS A 43 -1.97 -8.12 -2.35
CA CYS A 43 -2.97 -7.13 -1.91
C CYS A 43 -3.02 -6.88 -0.39
N GLU A 44 -2.24 -7.57 0.44
CA GLU A 44 -2.11 -7.29 1.87
C GLU A 44 -1.54 -5.89 2.13
N ASP A 45 -0.61 -5.45 1.28
CA ASP A 45 -0.01 -4.12 1.31
C ASP A 45 -1.01 -3.03 0.92
N VAL A 46 -1.76 -3.26 -0.14
CA VAL A 46 -2.82 -2.33 -0.58
C VAL A 46 -3.88 -2.20 0.50
N GLU A 47 -4.37 -3.32 1.03
CA GLU A 47 -5.42 -3.36 2.05
C GLU A 47 -4.98 -2.63 3.34
N LEU A 48 -3.75 -2.86 3.82
CA LEU A 48 -3.20 -2.14 4.96
C LEU A 48 -3.14 -0.63 4.70
N CYS A 49 -2.63 -0.22 3.54
CA CYS A 49 -2.57 1.18 3.17
C CYS A 49 -3.96 1.84 3.15
N LEU A 50 -4.98 1.15 2.65
CA LEU A 50 -6.35 1.65 2.64
C LEU A 50 -6.92 1.80 4.06
N ARG A 51 -6.65 0.84 4.96
CA ARG A 51 -7.05 0.94 6.38
C ARG A 51 -6.36 2.11 7.08
N LEU A 52 -5.07 2.31 6.84
CA LEU A 52 -4.34 3.47 7.37
C LEU A 52 -4.97 4.79 6.91
N ARG A 53 -5.34 4.88 5.64
CA ARG A 53 -6.04 6.04 5.09
C ARG A 53 -7.40 6.28 5.73
N LEU A 54 -8.19 5.23 5.92
CA LEU A 54 -9.49 5.32 6.60
C LEU A 54 -9.35 5.73 8.07
N ALA A 55 -8.24 5.37 8.71
CA ALA A 55 -7.91 5.80 10.07
C ALA A 55 -7.34 7.23 10.14
N GLY A 56 -7.24 7.95 9.02
CA GLY A 56 -6.77 9.34 8.97
C GLY A 56 -5.25 9.50 8.77
N TRP A 57 -4.51 8.41 8.58
CA TRP A 57 -3.08 8.47 8.31
C TRP A 57 -2.79 8.80 6.84
N THR A 58 -1.70 9.53 6.60
CA THR A 58 -1.17 9.78 5.26
C THR A 58 0.02 8.89 4.99
N LEU A 59 0.13 8.43 3.75
CA LEU A 59 1.29 7.67 3.28
C LEU A 59 2.26 8.64 2.61
N ALA A 60 3.51 8.61 3.03
CA ALA A 60 4.56 9.43 2.47
C ALA A 60 5.70 8.55 1.95
N ARG A 61 6.39 9.02 0.92
CA ARG A 61 7.63 8.42 0.46
C ARG A 61 8.79 9.05 1.20
N ALA A 62 9.62 8.20 1.82
CA ALA A 62 10.88 8.67 2.36
C ALA A 62 11.88 8.99 1.24
N ASN A 63 12.69 10.02 1.44
CA ASN A 63 13.75 10.38 0.50
C ASN A 63 14.98 9.47 0.71
N CYS A 64 14.76 8.18 0.51
CA CYS A 64 15.81 7.16 0.62
C CYS A 64 15.68 6.12 -0.49
N VAL A 65 16.77 5.42 -0.76
CA VAL A 65 16.82 4.32 -1.73
C VAL A 65 17.00 3.02 -0.96
N VAL A 66 16.12 2.06 -1.21
CA VAL A 66 16.16 0.73 -0.60
C VAL A 66 16.41 -0.31 -1.68
N GLY A 67 17.39 -1.17 -1.44
CA GLY A 67 17.65 -2.33 -2.26
C GLY A 67 16.66 -3.46 -1.90
N HIS A 68 15.91 -3.96 -2.87
CA HIS A 68 14.99 -5.07 -2.69
C HIS A 68 15.24 -6.16 -3.73
N ALA A 69 15.62 -7.35 -3.28
CA ALA A 69 15.83 -8.53 -4.13
C ALA A 69 14.48 -9.21 -4.42
N GLY A 70 13.59 -8.50 -5.12
CA GLY A 70 12.27 -9.02 -5.47
C GLY A 70 12.34 -10.12 -6.52
N GLN A 71 11.83 -11.30 -6.21
CA GLN A 71 11.62 -12.36 -7.18
C GLN A 71 10.22 -12.21 -7.78
N ARG A 72 10.13 -12.04 -9.11
CA ARG A 72 8.85 -11.99 -9.85
C ARG A 72 8.27 -13.39 -10.04
N ALA A 73 7.99 -14.10 -8.95
CA ALA A 73 7.49 -15.46 -9.01
C ALA A 73 6.08 -15.55 -9.61
N SER A 74 5.26 -14.49 -9.46
CA SER A 74 3.88 -14.45 -9.97
C SER A 74 3.74 -14.59 -11.47
N HIS A 75 4.77 -14.19 -12.24
CA HIS A 75 4.75 -14.30 -13.71
C HIS A 75 5.12 -15.69 -14.25
N ARG A 76 5.60 -16.58 -13.39
CA ARG A 76 6.15 -17.87 -13.81
C ARG A 76 5.36 -19.09 -13.31
N ARG A 77 4.40 -18.91 -12.40
CA ARG A 77 3.67 -20.03 -11.79
C ARG A 77 2.17 -19.73 -11.74
N ALA A 78 1.37 -20.59 -12.38
CA ALA A 78 -0.10 -20.49 -12.37
C ALA A 78 -0.69 -20.37 -10.95
N ARG A 79 -0.07 -21.02 -9.96
CA ARG A 79 -0.45 -20.95 -8.55
C ARG A 79 -0.37 -19.53 -7.98
N HIS A 80 0.70 -18.79 -8.31
CA HIS A 80 0.85 -17.39 -7.88
C HIS A 80 -0.17 -16.47 -8.55
N ALA A 81 -0.48 -16.71 -9.82
CA ALA A 81 -1.54 -15.99 -10.52
C ALA A 81 -2.90 -16.22 -9.86
N LEU A 82 -3.20 -17.47 -9.47
CA LEU A 82 -4.43 -17.82 -8.76
C LEU A 82 -4.53 -17.12 -7.40
N TRP A 83 -3.45 -17.10 -6.62
CA TRP A 83 -3.40 -16.36 -5.35
C TRP A 83 -3.63 -14.86 -5.54
N HIS A 84 -3.03 -14.29 -6.59
CA HIS A 84 -3.22 -12.87 -6.92
C HIS A 84 -4.68 -12.56 -7.27
N ILE A 85 -5.29 -13.36 -8.15
CA ILE A 85 -6.71 -13.22 -8.53
C ILE A 85 -7.60 -13.33 -7.29
N ARG A 86 -7.38 -14.34 -6.43
CA ARG A 86 -8.15 -14.54 -5.20
C ARG A 86 -8.04 -13.34 -4.27
N SER A 87 -6.84 -12.79 -4.10
CA SER A 87 -6.61 -11.61 -3.25
C SER A 87 -7.26 -10.36 -3.83
N LEU A 88 -7.21 -10.16 -5.15
CA LEU A 88 -7.91 -9.05 -5.83
C LEU A 88 -9.41 -9.14 -5.66
N LEU A 89 -10.02 -10.32 -5.87
CA LEU A 89 -11.45 -10.51 -5.69
C LEU A 89 -11.86 -10.23 -4.24
N ARG A 90 -11.06 -10.69 -3.27
CA ARG A 90 -11.29 -10.40 -1.85
C ARG A 90 -11.22 -8.91 -1.56
N LEU A 91 -10.23 -8.22 -2.11
CA LEU A 91 -10.08 -6.77 -1.94
C LEU A 91 -11.30 -6.01 -2.50
N TRP A 92 -11.72 -6.35 -3.71
CA TRP A 92 -12.89 -5.73 -4.34
C TRP A 92 -14.21 -6.05 -3.63
N ALA A 93 -14.32 -7.21 -3.01
CA ALA A 93 -15.47 -7.56 -2.18
C ALA A 93 -15.45 -6.89 -0.79
N SER A 94 -14.34 -6.26 -0.40
CA SER A 94 -14.19 -5.69 0.94
C SER A 94 -14.81 -4.30 1.06
N ALA A 95 -15.45 -4.02 2.20
CA ALA A 95 -15.95 -2.68 2.52
C ALA A 95 -14.81 -1.65 2.63
N VAL A 96 -13.61 -2.08 3.06
CA VAL A 96 -12.41 -1.24 3.16
C VAL A 96 -12.08 -0.60 1.82
N PHE A 97 -12.08 -1.38 0.73
CA PHE A 97 -11.77 -0.90 -0.60
C PHE A 97 -12.74 0.21 -1.05
N TRP A 98 -14.05 -0.02 -0.92
CA TRP A 98 -15.05 0.93 -1.40
C TRP A 98 -15.11 2.20 -0.54
N ARG A 99 -14.96 2.07 0.78
CA ARG A 99 -14.89 3.22 1.70
C ARG A 99 -13.65 4.07 1.43
N ALA A 100 -12.49 3.44 1.27
CA ALA A 100 -11.26 4.15 0.95
C ALA A 100 -11.32 4.83 -0.42
N ARG A 101 -11.87 4.15 -1.43
CA ARG A 101 -12.09 4.73 -2.76
C ARG A 101 -12.99 5.96 -2.70
N ALA A 102 -14.06 5.92 -1.92
CA ALA A 102 -14.95 7.07 -1.73
C ALA A 102 -14.22 8.23 -1.03
N LEU A 103 -13.40 7.95 -0.02
CA LEU A 103 -12.58 8.94 0.66
C LEU A 103 -11.57 9.60 -0.29
N LEU A 104 -10.81 8.81 -1.04
CA LEU A 104 -9.79 9.29 -1.97
C LEU A 104 -10.37 10.15 -3.11
N ARG A 105 -11.58 9.85 -3.56
CA ARG A 105 -12.28 10.67 -4.56
C ARG A 105 -12.72 12.04 -4.02
N ARG A 106 -13.00 12.14 -2.71
CA ARG A 106 -13.42 13.38 -2.05
C ARG A 106 -12.27 14.28 -1.66
N THR A 107 -11.05 13.76 -1.59
CA THR A 107 -9.86 14.52 -1.23
C THR A 107 -9.10 14.89 -2.51
N PRO A 108 -9.27 16.12 -3.04
CA PRO A 108 -8.53 16.53 -4.24
C PRO A 108 -7.04 16.50 -3.95
N THR A 109 -6.26 16.00 -4.88
CA THR A 109 -4.79 15.95 -4.83
C THR A 109 -4.15 17.36 -4.74
N ALA A 110 -4.95 18.41 -4.92
CA ALA A 110 -4.49 19.79 -5.07
C ALA A 110 -4.41 20.63 -3.78
N ALA A 111 -4.84 20.12 -2.63
CA ALA A 111 -4.94 20.94 -1.40
C ALA A 111 -3.77 20.72 -0.44
N LEU A 112 -2.51 20.81 -0.92
CA LEU A 112 -1.36 20.94 -0.05
C LEU A 112 -0.26 21.77 -0.73
N THR A 113 -0.60 23.03 -0.88
CA THR A 113 0.40 24.10 -0.87
C THR A 113 1.02 24.07 0.53
N MET A 114 2.29 23.74 0.58
CA MET A 114 3.14 23.87 1.74
C MET A 114 3.05 25.31 2.25
N THR A 115 2.58 25.51 3.44
CA THR A 115 3.05 26.62 4.25
C THR A 115 4.44 26.23 4.75
N GLU A 116 5.41 27.05 4.40
CA GLU A 116 6.80 26.99 4.85
C GLU A 116 6.92 26.96 6.38
#